data_b24456b59c79c1463c2d763b7ff41799
#
_entry.id   b24456b59c79c1463c2d763b7ff41799
#
_cell.length_a   1.000
_cell.length_b   1.000
_cell.length_c   1.000
_cell.angle_alpha   90.00
_cell.angle_beta   90.00
_cell.angle_gamma   90.00
#
_symmetry.space_group_name_H-M   'P 1'
#
loop_
_entity.id
_entity.type
_entity.pdbx_description
1 polymer ?
#
loop_
_entity_poly.entity_id
_entity_poly.type
_entity_poly.pdbx_seq_one_letter_code
_entity_poly.pdbx_strand_id
1 'polypeptide(L)'
;MNVVFLSPHFPPHWYRFAVALRAVGATTLGIADVGVEQLNPELRGALHDYYRVDDLADYDQLTRALGWFINRHGRIDRIDSLNEHWLETEAALRTDFNIPGINSATIGAIKRKSVMKQRFIDAGLAPGRGRVCPDEAELRQFIAEVGLPVVAKPNVGVGAGGTYKIENEAELEAYLVDKPATDYIVEEFIRGELITYDGLAGRDGEIVFDSSFHYSTGVNSSTM
;
A
#
# COMPACT_ATOMS: atom_id res chain seq x y z
N MET A 1 10.56 15.31 17.00
CA MET A 1 9.96 14.08 16.45
C MET A 1 10.88 13.57 15.36
N ASN A 2 11.35 12.31 15.48
CA ASN A 2 12.26 11.69 14.52
C ASN A 2 11.44 10.84 13.52
N VAL A 3 11.52 11.19 12.25
CA VAL A 3 10.78 10.53 11.17
C VAL A 3 11.76 9.94 10.18
N VAL A 4 11.68 8.64 9.95
CA VAL A 4 12.48 7.93 8.95
C VAL A 4 11.65 7.76 7.69
N PHE A 5 12.21 8.13 6.56
CA PHE A 5 11.68 7.83 5.23
C PHE A 5 12.46 6.67 4.63
N LEU A 6 11.76 5.58 4.34
CA LEU A 6 12.27 4.46 3.56
C LEU A 6 12.06 4.75 2.07
N SER A 7 13.12 4.67 1.27
CA SER A 7 13.06 5.01 -0.18
C SER A 7 12.55 6.43 -0.47
N PRO A 8 13.07 7.49 0.18
CA PRO A 8 12.53 8.84 0.05
C PRO A 8 12.67 9.46 -1.35
N HIS A 9 13.45 8.83 -2.23
CA HIS A 9 13.70 9.26 -3.61
C HIS A 9 12.64 8.78 -4.60
N PHE A 10 11.80 7.82 -4.20
CA PHE A 10 10.77 7.24 -5.06
C PHE A 10 9.43 7.06 -4.31
N PRO A 11 8.31 7.48 -4.90
CA PRO A 11 8.13 8.22 -6.17
C PRO A 11 8.78 9.62 -6.17
N PRO A 12 9.24 10.11 -7.36
CA PRO A 12 10.14 11.27 -7.46
C PRO A 12 9.62 12.58 -6.88
N HIS A 13 8.32 12.75 -6.73
CA HIS A 13 7.68 13.99 -6.23
C HIS A 13 7.30 13.91 -4.74
N TRP A 14 7.45 12.77 -4.07
CA TRP A 14 7.04 12.59 -2.68
C TRP A 14 8.06 13.13 -1.66
N TYR A 15 9.25 13.53 -2.11
CA TYR A 15 10.20 14.23 -1.26
C TYR A 15 9.61 15.46 -0.55
N ARG A 16 8.52 16.03 -1.10
CA ARG A 16 7.81 17.16 -0.52
C ARG A 16 7.29 16.90 0.89
N PHE A 17 6.98 15.65 1.23
CA PHE A 17 6.63 15.28 2.60
C PHE A 17 7.79 15.47 3.56
N ALA A 18 9.01 15.08 3.18
CA ALA A 18 10.21 15.33 3.98
C ALA A 18 10.48 16.83 4.16
N VAL A 19 10.32 17.61 3.08
CA VAL A 19 10.46 19.08 3.10
C VAL A 19 9.43 19.70 4.07
N ALA A 20 8.17 19.31 3.96
CA ALA A 20 7.10 19.83 4.82
C ALA A 20 7.29 19.45 6.30
N LEU A 21 7.66 18.20 6.58
CA LEU A 21 7.93 17.76 7.96
C LEU A 21 9.13 18.48 8.57
N ARG A 22 10.19 18.70 7.79
CA ARG A 22 11.32 19.53 8.27
C ARG A 22 10.88 20.96 8.58
N ALA A 23 10.04 21.56 7.75
CA ALA A 23 9.55 22.93 7.94
C ALA A 23 8.76 23.10 9.25
N VAL A 24 8.09 22.04 9.74
CA VAL A 24 7.39 22.02 11.02
C VAL A 24 8.25 21.50 12.18
N GLY A 25 9.57 21.37 11.98
CA GLY A 25 10.54 21.06 13.04
C GLY A 25 10.73 19.56 13.32
N ALA A 26 10.30 18.66 12.42
CA ALA A 26 10.66 17.26 12.55
C ALA A 26 12.11 16.99 12.14
N THR A 27 12.78 16.06 12.82
CA THR A 27 14.05 15.49 12.37
C THR A 27 13.76 14.43 11.31
N THR A 28 14.07 14.75 10.07
CA THR A 28 13.82 13.88 8.90
C THR A 28 15.08 13.08 8.56
N LEU A 29 14.94 11.77 8.49
CA LEU A 29 16.02 10.81 8.27
C LEU A 29 15.67 9.95 7.04
N GLY A 30 16.65 9.62 6.21
CA GLY A 30 16.41 8.88 4.99
C GLY A 30 17.20 7.57 4.91
N ILE A 31 16.57 6.49 4.47
CA ILE A 31 17.22 5.23 4.10
C ILE A 31 16.92 4.95 2.63
N ALA A 32 17.95 4.75 1.81
CA ALA A 32 17.79 4.31 0.43
C ALA A 32 19.03 3.56 -0.08
N ASP A 33 18.89 2.96 -1.24
CA ASP A 33 19.94 2.20 -1.94
C ASP A 33 20.70 3.04 -2.98
N VAL A 34 20.39 4.32 -3.10
CA VAL A 34 21.08 5.26 -3.99
C VAL A 34 22.08 6.12 -3.22
N GLY A 35 23.07 6.69 -3.90
CA GLY A 35 23.99 7.65 -3.29
C GLY A 35 23.29 8.96 -2.95
N VAL A 36 23.74 9.62 -1.89
CA VAL A 36 23.15 10.91 -1.45
C VAL A 36 23.23 12.00 -2.52
N GLU A 37 24.22 11.92 -3.39
CA GLU A 37 24.41 12.82 -4.52
C GLU A 37 23.36 12.63 -5.65
N GLN A 38 22.69 11.49 -5.68
CA GLN A 38 21.62 11.17 -6.64
C GLN A 38 20.24 11.62 -6.14
N LEU A 39 20.15 12.01 -4.88
CA LEU A 39 18.89 12.53 -4.35
C LEU A 39 18.56 13.89 -4.94
N ASN A 40 17.26 14.12 -5.14
CA ASN A 40 16.78 15.47 -5.45
C ASN A 40 17.39 16.51 -4.48
N PRO A 41 17.91 17.64 -4.95
CA PRO A 41 18.54 18.65 -4.07
C PRO A 41 17.67 19.13 -2.92
N GLU A 42 16.36 19.28 -3.14
CA GLU A 42 15.42 19.69 -2.09
C GLU A 42 15.26 18.56 -1.04
N LEU A 43 15.16 17.31 -1.48
CA LEU A 43 15.14 16.17 -0.57
C LEU A 43 16.41 16.11 0.27
N ARG A 44 17.56 16.18 -0.40
CA ARG A 44 18.86 16.19 0.28
C ARG A 44 18.96 17.33 1.31
N GLY A 45 18.49 18.52 0.95
CA GLY A 45 18.41 19.66 1.87
C GLY A 45 17.42 19.48 3.01
N ALA A 46 16.38 18.67 2.81
CA ALA A 46 15.37 18.40 3.84
C ALA A 46 15.78 17.32 4.83
N LEU A 47 16.64 16.39 4.47
CA LEU A 47 17.10 15.33 5.37
C LEU A 47 18.15 15.88 6.37
N HIS A 48 17.99 15.53 7.65
CA HIS A 48 18.97 15.80 8.69
C HIS A 48 20.11 14.78 8.66
N ASP A 49 19.78 13.54 8.26
CA ASP A 49 20.76 12.47 8.15
C ASP A 49 20.29 11.45 7.10
N TYR A 50 21.24 10.70 6.55
CA TYR A 50 20.98 9.76 5.48
C TYR A 50 21.85 8.50 5.64
N TYR A 51 21.23 7.35 5.53
CA TYR A 51 21.90 6.05 5.54
C TYR A 51 21.69 5.33 4.22
N ARG A 52 22.77 5.10 3.48
CA ARG A 52 22.73 4.29 2.30
C ARG A 52 22.83 2.81 2.65
N VAL A 53 21.92 2.01 2.13
CA VAL A 53 22.00 0.54 2.10
C VAL A 53 22.40 0.08 0.70
N ASP A 54 22.83 -1.15 0.55
CA ASP A 54 23.13 -1.71 -0.78
C ASP A 54 21.87 -2.29 -1.44
N ASP A 55 20.94 -2.77 -0.63
CA ASP A 55 19.65 -3.31 -1.06
C ASP A 55 18.55 -2.99 -0.04
N LEU A 56 17.52 -2.27 -0.46
CA LEU A 56 16.34 -1.95 0.36
C LEU A 56 15.47 -3.19 0.67
N ALA A 57 15.61 -4.28 -0.07
CA ALA A 57 14.93 -5.54 0.23
C ALA A 57 15.65 -6.36 1.32
N ASP A 58 16.91 -6.05 1.62
CA ASP A 58 17.68 -6.68 2.71
C ASP A 58 17.26 -6.10 4.07
N TYR A 59 16.41 -6.84 4.77
CA TYR A 59 15.88 -6.44 6.07
C TYR A 59 16.97 -6.20 7.13
N ASP A 60 18.05 -6.97 7.12
CA ASP A 60 19.16 -6.81 8.06
C ASP A 60 19.91 -5.49 7.83
N GLN A 61 20.00 -5.01 6.60
CA GLN A 61 20.57 -3.69 6.33
C GLN A 61 19.67 -2.58 6.85
N LEU A 62 18.35 -2.72 6.73
CA LEU A 62 17.39 -1.75 7.26
C LEU A 62 17.42 -1.68 8.79
N THR A 63 17.52 -2.83 9.46
CA THR A 63 17.65 -2.87 10.94
C THR A 63 18.93 -2.20 11.41
N ARG A 64 20.06 -2.41 10.72
CA ARG A 64 21.32 -1.70 11.02
C ARG A 64 21.20 -0.19 10.81
N ALA A 65 20.55 0.24 9.74
CA ALA A 65 20.30 1.65 9.46
C ALA A 65 19.45 2.30 10.56
N LEU A 66 18.37 1.65 11.01
CA LEU A 66 17.56 2.14 12.11
C LEU A 66 18.33 2.18 13.43
N GLY A 67 19.11 1.14 13.74
CA GLY A 67 19.97 1.11 14.91
C GLY A 67 20.98 2.26 14.91
N TRP A 68 21.55 2.57 13.76
CA TRP A 68 22.47 3.70 13.58
C TRP A 68 21.78 5.06 13.83
N PHE A 69 20.57 5.24 13.28
CA PHE A 69 19.78 6.47 13.55
C PHE A 69 19.39 6.60 15.01
N ILE A 70 18.99 5.51 15.67
CA ILE A 70 18.62 5.53 17.09
C ILE A 70 19.80 5.94 17.95
N ASN A 71 21.00 5.46 17.62
CA ASN A 71 22.22 5.84 18.36
C ASN A 71 22.52 7.34 18.22
N ARG A 72 22.26 7.96 17.07
CA ARG A 72 22.60 9.36 16.78
C ARG A 72 21.49 10.34 17.15
N HIS A 73 20.24 9.96 16.95
CA HIS A 73 19.09 10.88 17.05
C HIS A 73 18.10 10.47 18.15
N GLY A 74 18.35 9.33 18.81
CA GLY A 74 17.42 8.79 19.79
C GLY A 74 16.27 8.02 19.14
N ARG A 75 15.21 7.81 19.91
CA ARG A 75 14.05 7.02 19.50
C ARG A 75 13.45 7.53 18.18
N ILE A 76 13.11 6.59 17.31
CA ILE A 76 12.34 6.88 16.09
C ILE A 76 10.86 6.92 16.45
N ASP A 77 10.19 8.01 16.07
CA ASP A 77 8.77 8.21 16.33
C ASP A 77 7.88 7.70 15.19
N ARG A 78 8.38 7.77 13.95
CA ARG A 78 7.68 7.32 12.75
C ARG A 78 8.67 6.76 11.73
N ILE A 79 8.21 5.76 10.98
CA ILE A 79 8.84 5.29 9.75
C ILE A 79 7.77 5.15 8.67
N ASP A 80 8.05 5.63 7.47
CA ASP A 80 7.12 5.58 6.34
C ASP A 80 7.89 5.63 5.01
N SER A 81 7.37 4.96 3.98
CA SER A 81 7.91 5.06 2.61
C SER A 81 6.98 5.84 1.69
N LEU A 82 5.73 6.08 2.11
CA LEU A 82 4.67 6.59 1.25
C LEU A 82 4.43 5.71 0.01
N ASN A 83 4.83 4.45 0.06
CA ASN A 83 4.81 3.52 -1.07
C ASN A 83 4.25 2.16 -0.63
N GLU A 84 3.19 1.73 -1.29
CA GLU A 84 2.51 0.46 -0.97
C GLU A 84 3.44 -0.77 -1.04
N HIS A 85 4.51 -0.69 -1.84
CA HIS A 85 5.50 -1.77 -1.96
C HIS A 85 6.15 -2.11 -0.61
N TRP A 86 6.46 -1.10 0.21
CA TRP A 86 7.21 -1.26 1.45
C TRP A 86 6.37 -1.46 2.70
N LEU A 87 5.04 -1.47 2.59
CA LEU A 87 4.14 -1.53 3.77
C LEU A 87 4.41 -2.70 4.72
N GLU A 88 4.75 -3.89 4.19
CA GLU A 88 5.06 -5.05 5.03
C GLU A 88 6.42 -4.91 5.71
N THR A 89 7.43 -4.39 5.00
CA THR A 89 8.74 -4.06 5.56
C THR A 89 8.64 -3.01 6.66
N GLU A 90 7.87 -1.95 6.42
CA GLU A 90 7.60 -0.92 7.44
C GLU A 90 6.90 -1.50 8.66
N ALA A 91 5.90 -2.36 8.45
CA ALA A 91 5.17 -3.00 9.55
C ALA A 91 6.10 -3.88 10.40
N ALA A 92 7.03 -4.61 9.77
CA ALA A 92 8.04 -5.39 10.46
C ALA A 92 8.98 -4.48 11.27
N LEU A 93 9.53 -3.43 10.65
CA LEU A 93 10.40 -2.47 11.33
C LEU A 93 9.69 -1.75 12.49
N ARG A 94 8.40 -1.38 12.32
CA ARG A 94 7.61 -0.80 13.41
C ARG A 94 7.44 -1.78 14.57
N THR A 95 7.26 -3.06 14.27
CA THR A 95 7.16 -4.12 15.28
C THR A 95 8.47 -4.27 16.05
N ASP A 96 9.58 -4.46 15.35
CA ASP A 96 10.87 -4.79 15.94
C ASP A 96 11.48 -3.62 16.73
N PHE A 97 11.24 -2.40 16.30
CA PHE A 97 11.75 -1.18 16.96
C PHE A 97 10.70 -0.48 17.84
N ASN A 98 9.54 -1.08 18.06
CA ASN A 98 8.45 -0.50 18.84
C ASN A 98 8.07 0.93 18.39
N ILE A 99 7.98 1.14 17.07
CA ILE A 99 7.56 2.40 16.46
C ILE A 99 6.04 2.38 16.31
N PRO A 100 5.32 3.43 16.74
CA PRO A 100 3.86 3.48 16.59
C PRO A 100 3.40 3.50 15.13
N GLY A 101 2.36 2.74 14.83
CA GLY A 101 1.74 2.67 13.50
C GLY A 101 1.23 1.26 13.17
N ILE A 102 0.91 1.05 11.91
CA ILE A 102 0.53 -0.25 11.36
C ILE A 102 1.73 -1.19 11.49
N ASN A 103 1.55 -2.31 12.16
CA ASN A 103 2.59 -3.28 12.50
C ASN A 103 2.31 -4.66 11.91
N SER A 104 3.17 -5.64 12.16
CA SER A 104 3.05 -7.00 11.62
C SER A 104 1.74 -7.70 11.99
N ALA A 105 1.12 -7.35 13.12
CA ALA A 105 -0.16 -7.93 13.53
C ALA A 105 -1.36 -7.33 12.77
N THR A 106 -1.23 -6.12 12.22
CA THR A 106 -2.34 -5.37 11.62
C THR A 106 -2.24 -5.19 10.10
N ILE A 107 -1.03 -5.30 9.53
CA ILE A 107 -0.79 -5.06 8.10
C ILE A 107 -1.61 -5.96 7.17
N GLY A 108 -1.88 -7.19 7.60
CA GLY A 108 -2.67 -8.14 6.81
C GLY A 108 -4.09 -7.65 6.49
N ALA A 109 -4.67 -6.82 7.37
CA ALA A 109 -5.98 -6.22 7.13
C ALA A 109 -5.98 -5.15 6.02
N ILE A 110 -4.82 -4.64 5.66
CA ILE A 110 -4.64 -3.62 4.62
C ILE A 110 -4.15 -4.23 3.31
N LYS A 111 -3.21 -5.17 3.40
CA LYS A 111 -2.58 -5.78 2.21
C LYS A 111 -3.43 -6.85 1.55
N ARG A 112 -4.28 -7.57 2.31
CA ARG A 112 -5.15 -8.62 1.78
C ARG A 112 -6.55 -8.08 1.49
N LYS A 113 -6.92 -7.98 0.21
CA LYS A 113 -8.21 -7.43 -0.24
C LYS A 113 -9.41 -8.16 0.37
N SER A 114 -9.32 -9.49 0.53
CA SER A 114 -10.36 -10.30 1.18
C SER A 114 -10.53 -9.96 2.66
N VAL A 115 -9.43 -9.74 3.37
CA VAL A 115 -9.45 -9.36 4.80
C VAL A 115 -9.94 -7.92 4.96
N MET A 116 -9.46 -7.01 4.13
CA MET A 116 -9.92 -5.61 4.09
C MET A 116 -11.43 -5.53 3.84
N LYS A 117 -11.95 -6.32 2.88
CA LYS A 117 -13.38 -6.42 2.58
C LYS A 117 -14.18 -6.89 3.82
N GLN A 118 -13.68 -7.89 4.54
CA GLN A 118 -14.32 -8.36 5.77
C GLN A 118 -14.34 -7.25 6.83
N ARG A 119 -13.26 -6.45 6.97
CA ARG A 119 -13.23 -5.31 7.89
C ARG A 119 -14.28 -4.25 7.55
N PHE A 120 -14.52 -4.00 6.27
CA PHE A 120 -15.61 -3.09 5.85
C PHE A 120 -16.99 -3.63 6.26
N ILE A 121 -17.23 -4.93 6.06
CA ILE A 121 -18.47 -5.59 6.47
C ILE A 121 -18.64 -5.50 7.99
N ASP A 122 -17.60 -5.82 8.75
CA ASP A 122 -17.61 -5.76 10.23
C ASP A 122 -17.88 -4.33 10.74
N ALA A 123 -17.48 -3.32 9.97
CA ALA A 123 -17.75 -1.90 10.24
C ALA A 123 -19.14 -1.44 9.78
N GLY A 124 -19.99 -2.33 9.27
CA GLY A 124 -21.33 -2.00 8.79
C GLY A 124 -21.39 -1.38 7.40
N LEU A 125 -20.28 -1.39 6.66
CA LEU A 125 -20.24 -0.93 5.27
C LEU A 125 -20.65 -2.07 4.33
N ALA A 126 -21.16 -1.73 3.15
CA ALA A 126 -21.56 -2.68 2.11
C ALA A 126 -20.57 -2.64 0.92
N PRO A 127 -19.39 -3.27 1.02
CA PRO A 127 -18.49 -3.36 -0.12
C PRO A 127 -19.12 -4.27 -1.19
N GLY A 128 -18.72 -4.10 -2.45
CA GLY A 128 -19.10 -5.02 -3.51
C GLY A 128 -18.89 -6.48 -3.12
N ARG A 129 -19.80 -7.38 -3.50
CA ARG A 129 -19.68 -8.81 -3.17
C ARG A 129 -18.38 -9.35 -3.77
N GLY A 130 -17.67 -10.18 -3.02
CA GLY A 130 -16.44 -10.79 -3.51
C GLY A 130 -15.84 -11.75 -2.51
N ARG A 131 -15.14 -12.76 -3.03
CA ARG A 131 -14.44 -13.75 -2.22
C ARG A 131 -13.24 -14.33 -2.95
N VAL A 132 -12.34 -14.95 -2.21
CA VAL A 132 -11.26 -15.74 -2.81
C VAL A 132 -11.88 -17.03 -3.36
N CYS A 133 -11.61 -17.32 -4.63
CA CYS A 133 -12.05 -18.54 -5.30
C CYS A 133 -10.80 -19.39 -5.60
N PRO A 134 -10.51 -20.40 -4.78
CA PRO A 134 -9.31 -21.23 -4.94
C PRO A 134 -9.33 -22.09 -6.19
N ASP A 135 -10.52 -22.49 -6.64
CA ASP A 135 -10.71 -23.37 -7.80
C ASP A 135 -11.82 -22.90 -8.72
N GLU A 136 -11.95 -23.57 -9.86
CA GLU A 136 -12.93 -23.27 -10.88
C GLU A 136 -14.37 -23.46 -10.38
N ALA A 137 -14.63 -24.47 -9.56
CA ALA A 137 -15.97 -24.78 -9.08
C ALA A 137 -16.52 -23.63 -8.21
N GLU A 138 -15.70 -23.13 -7.29
CA GLU A 138 -16.07 -21.97 -6.46
C GLU A 138 -16.18 -20.68 -7.28
N LEU A 139 -15.34 -20.50 -8.29
CA LEU A 139 -15.43 -19.36 -9.20
C LEU A 139 -16.74 -19.39 -9.99
N ARG A 140 -17.10 -20.52 -10.58
CA ARG A 140 -18.36 -20.68 -11.32
C ARG A 140 -19.59 -20.51 -10.41
N GLN A 141 -19.52 -21.04 -9.19
CA GLN A 141 -20.56 -20.82 -8.19
C GLN A 141 -20.70 -19.32 -7.88
N PHE A 142 -19.61 -18.60 -7.64
CA PHE A 142 -19.68 -17.17 -7.37
C PHE A 142 -20.27 -16.39 -8.56
N ILE A 143 -19.86 -16.71 -9.78
CA ILE A 143 -20.44 -16.10 -11.00
C ILE A 143 -21.94 -16.36 -11.10
N ALA A 144 -22.39 -17.58 -10.76
CA ALA A 144 -23.83 -17.89 -10.75
C ALA A 144 -24.61 -17.07 -9.70
N GLU A 145 -23.97 -16.71 -8.58
CA GLU A 145 -24.57 -15.89 -7.51
C GLU A 145 -24.65 -14.39 -7.86
N VAL A 146 -23.65 -13.84 -8.55
CA VAL A 146 -23.52 -12.40 -8.77
C VAL A 146 -23.81 -11.96 -10.21
N GLY A 147 -23.70 -12.88 -11.17
CA GLY A 147 -23.76 -12.61 -12.60
C GLY A 147 -22.45 -12.08 -13.18
N LEU A 148 -22.37 -12.06 -14.50
CA LEU A 148 -21.30 -11.39 -15.24
C LEU A 148 -21.67 -9.92 -15.51
N PRO A 149 -20.68 -9.03 -15.63
CA PRO A 149 -19.25 -9.27 -15.49
C PRO A 149 -18.78 -9.38 -14.04
N VAL A 150 -17.63 -10.03 -13.84
CA VAL A 150 -16.88 -10.04 -12.58
C VAL A 150 -15.45 -9.55 -12.80
N VAL A 151 -14.78 -9.17 -11.72
CA VAL A 151 -13.37 -8.77 -11.74
C VAL A 151 -12.57 -9.72 -10.85
N ALA A 152 -11.57 -10.36 -11.43
CA ALA A 152 -10.58 -11.17 -10.70
C ALA A 152 -9.27 -10.36 -10.54
N LYS A 153 -8.75 -10.25 -9.33
CA LYS A 153 -7.52 -9.53 -9.04
C LYS A 153 -6.71 -10.23 -7.95
N PRO A 154 -5.37 -10.08 -7.91
CA PRO A 154 -4.57 -10.67 -6.86
C PRO A 154 -5.07 -10.23 -5.48
N ASN A 155 -5.25 -11.19 -4.56
CA ASN A 155 -5.67 -10.90 -3.18
C ASN A 155 -4.63 -10.04 -2.44
N VAL A 156 -3.35 -10.25 -2.77
CA VAL A 156 -2.21 -9.41 -2.34
C VAL A 156 -1.51 -8.90 -3.59
N GLY A 157 -1.26 -7.61 -3.68
CA GLY A 157 -0.57 -6.99 -4.81
C GLY A 157 -0.74 -5.49 -4.81
N VAL A 158 0.14 -4.80 -5.53
CA VAL A 158 0.16 -3.35 -5.71
C VAL A 158 -0.24 -2.98 -7.13
N GLY A 159 -1.00 -1.91 -7.29
CA GLY A 159 -1.46 -1.45 -8.59
C GLY A 159 -2.48 -2.37 -9.25
N ALA A 160 -2.69 -2.19 -10.54
CA ALA A 160 -3.69 -2.92 -11.33
C ALA A 160 -3.14 -4.17 -12.03
N GLY A 161 -1.87 -4.52 -11.80
CA GLY A 161 -1.25 -5.67 -12.43
C GLY A 161 -1.96 -6.99 -12.10
N GLY A 162 -2.22 -7.81 -13.13
CA GLY A 162 -2.89 -9.10 -12.96
C GLY A 162 -4.39 -9.01 -12.71
N THR A 163 -5.04 -7.89 -13.02
CA THR A 163 -6.49 -7.73 -12.93
C THR A 163 -7.15 -8.19 -14.23
N TYR A 164 -8.16 -9.05 -14.12
CA TYR A 164 -8.94 -9.58 -15.24
C TYR A 164 -10.39 -9.17 -15.07
N LYS A 165 -10.98 -8.56 -16.10
CA LYS A 165 -12.42 -8.41 -16.22
C LYS A 165 -12.94 -9.59 -17.02
N ILE A 166 -13.95 -10.27 -16.52
CA ILE A 166 -14.55 -11.46 -17.12
C ILE A 166 -16.00 -11.13 -17.46
N GLU A 167 -16.30 -10.95 -18.74
CA GLU A 167 -17.61 -10.52 -19.23
C GLU A 167 -18.43 -11.69 -19.84
N ASN A 168 -17.75 -12.79 -20.20
CA ASN A 168 -18.36 -13.93 -20.88
C ASN A 168 -17.57 -15.22 -20.62
N GLU A 169 -18.13 -16.36 -21.05
CA GLU A 169 -17.53 -17.68 -20.84
C GLU A 169 -16.15 -17.83 -21.51
N ALA A 170 -15.93 -17.25 -22.69
CA ALA A 170 -14.64 -17.35 -23.37
C ALA A 170 -13.52 -16.66 -22.58
N GLU A 171 -13.83 -15.52 -21.96
CA GLU A 171 -12.88 -14.81 -21.09
C GLU A 171 -12.67 -15.54 -19.76
N LEU A 172 -13.69 -16.23 -19.24
CA LEU A 172 -13.54 -17.10 -18.07
C LEU A 172 -12.57 -18.24 -18.36
N GLU A 173 -12.73 -18.94 -19.48
CA GLU A 173 -11.81 -20.01 -19.87
C GLU A 173 -10.37 -19.49 -20.08
N ALA A 174 -10.21 -18.35 -20.72
CA ALA A 174 -8.89 -17.72 -20.87
C ALA A 174 -8.26 -17.39 -19.52
N TYR A 175 -9.04 -16.82 -18.59
CA TYR A 175 -8.56 -16.54 -17.23
C TYR A 175 -8.14 -17.82 -16.50
N LEU A 176 -8.91 -18.91 -16.59
CA LEU A 176 -8.57 -20.17 -15.92
C LEU A 176 -7.25 -20.78 -16.42
N VAL A 177 -6.92 -20.56 -17.70
CA VAL A 177 -5.65 -21.00 -18.30
C VAL A 177 -4.49 -20.08 -17.88
N ASP A 178 -4.70 -18.78 -17.87
CA ASP A 178 -3.63 -17.78 -17.76
C ASP A 178 -3.37 -17.30 -16.33
N LYS A 179 -4.31 -17.51 -15.40
CA LYS A 179 -4.17 -16.99 -14.03
C LYS A 179 -2.90 -17.48 -13.36
N PRO A 180 -2.09 -16.58 -12.73
CA PRO A 180 -0.96 -16.99 -11.93
C PRO A 180 -1.36 -17.87 -10.75
N ALA A 181 -0.42 -18.72 -10.28
CA ALA A 181 -0.62 -19.60 -9.12
C ALA A 181 -0.59 -18.82 -7.78
N THR A 182 -1.40 -17.77 -7.68
CA THR A 182 -1.56 -16.95 -6.47
C THR A 182 -3.03 -16.85 -6.13
N ASP A 183 -3.34 -16.49 -4.87
CA ASP A 183 -4.71 -16.28 -4.45
C ASP A 183 -5.32 -15.07 -5.19
N TYR A 184 -6.45 -15.29 -5.84
CA TYR A 184 -7.25 -14.25 -6.47
C TYR A 184 -8.55 -14.02 -5.68
N ILE A 185 -8.89 -12.76 -5.45
CA ILE A 185 -10.23 -12.38 -5.06
C ILE A 185 -11.02 -12.07 -6.33
N VAL A 186 -12.22 -12.63 -6.40
CA VAL A 186 -13.18 -12.35 -7.48
C VAL A 186 -14.31 -11.51 -6.91
N GLU A 187 -14.65 -10.44 -7.59
CA GLU A 187 -15.64 -9.46 -7.14
C GLU A 187 -16.70 -9.21 -8.23
N GLU A 188 -17.92 -8.90 -7.81
CA GLU A 188 -18.92 -8.38 -8.73
C GLU A 188 -18.44 -7.07 -9.35
N PHE A 189 -18.76 -6.85 -10.61
CA PHE A 189 -18.41 -5.61 -11.29
C PHE A 189 -19.41 -4.52 -10.95
N ILE A 190 -18.95 -3.50 -10.22
CA ILE A 190 -19.79 -2.35 -9.87
C ILE A 190 -19.70 -1.32 -10.99
N ARG A 191 -20.87 -0.89 -11.48
CA ARG A 191 -21.00 0.23 -12.43
C ARG A 191 -21.30 1.51 -11.66
N GLY A 192 -20.53 2.57 -11.88
CA GLY A 192 -20.73 3.84 -11.19
C GLY A 192 -19.63 4.83 -11.48
N GLU A 193 -19.70 5.97 -10.83
CA GLU A 193 -18.63 6.96 -10.83
C GLU A 193 -17.56 6.56 -9.83
N LEU A 194 -16.29 6.80 -10.18
CA LEU A 194 -15.17 6.54 -9.30
C LEU A 194 -14.84 7.79 -8.49
N ILE A 195 -15.01 7.68 -7.18
CA ILE A 195 -14.62 8.72 -6.22
C ILE A 195 -13.62 8.11 -5.26
N THR A 196 -12.46 8.75 -5.07
CA THR A 196 -11.53 8.38 -3.99
C THR A 196 -11.79 9.21 -2.75
N TYR A 197 -11.45 8.67 -1.60
CA TYR A 197 -11.42 9.37 -0.33
C TYR A 197 -10.06 9.14 0.32
N ASP A 198 -9.38 10.23 0.65
CA ASP A 198 -8.09 10.24 1.32
C ASP A 198 -8.26 10.91 2.67
N GLY A 199 -7.89 10.24 3.76
CA GLY A 199 -8.08 10.75 5.11
C GLY A 199 -6.80 10.64 5.95
N LEU A 200 -6.58 11.63 6.80
CA LEU A 200 -5.56 11.62 7.84
C LEU A 200 -6.25 11.46 9.19
N ALA A 201 -5.96 10.36 9.88
CA ALA A 201 -6.50 10.09 11.20
C ALA A 201 -5.46 10.37 12.29
N GLY A 202 -5.90 11.00 13.36
CA GLY A 202 -5.16 11.15 14.60
C GLY A 202 -5.01 9.83 15.36
N ARG A 203 -4.39 9.89 16.55
CA ARG A 203 -4.15 8.68 17.37
C ARG A 203 -5.43 8.02 17.86
N ASP A 204 -6.46 8.82 18.09
CA ASP A 204 -7.73 8.37 18.64
C ASP A 204 -8.75 8.04 17.53
N GLY A 205 -8.27 8.02 16.27
CA GLY A 205 -9.08 7.68 15.10
C GLY A 205 -9.93 8.85 14.56
N GLU A 206 -9.84 10.05 15.14
CA GLU A 206 -10.49 11.23 14.58
C GLU A 206 -9.87 11.59 13.22
N ILE A 207 -10.70 11.96 12.27
CA ILE A 207 -10.26 12.46 10.97
C ILE A 207 -9.85 13.93 11.13
N VAL A 208 -8.55 14.21 11.02
CA VAL A 208 -7.99 15.56 11.16
C VAL A 208 -7.88 16.31 9.83
N PHE A 209 -7.90 15.59 8.75
CA PHE A 209 -7.93 16.11 7.38
C PHE A 209 -8.50 15.06 6.45
N ASP A 210 -9.28 15.47 5.47
CA ASP A 210 -9.74 14.59 4.40
C ASP A 210 -9.86 15.33 3.06
N SER A 211 -9.82 14.56 1.99
CA SER A 211 -10.08 15.05 0.65
C SER A 211 -10.68 13.93 -0.21
N SER A 212 -11.37 14.31 -1.29
CA SER A 212 -11.90 13.36 -2.25
C SER A 212 -11.65 13.82 -3.67
N PHE A 213 -11.41 12.87 -4.57
CA PHE A 213 -11.26 13.14 -6.00
C PHE A 213 -12.35 12.39 -6.76
N HIS A 214 -13.00 13.11 -7.67
CA HIS A 214 -13.91 12.55 -8.65
C HIS A 214 -13.21 12.39 -9.98
N TYR A 215 -13.15 11.18 -10.50
CA TYR A 215 -12.57 10.91 -11.82
C TYR A 215 -13.62 11.23 -12.90
N SER A 216 -13.39 12.32 -13.65
CA SER A 216 -14.29 12.79 -14.70
C SER A 216 -14.28 11.94 -15.97
N THR A 217 -13.23 11.16 -16.18
CA THR A 217 -13.17 10.14 -17.22
C THR A 217 -13.20 8.77 -16.54
N GLY A 218 -14.17 7.94 -16.91
CA GLY A 218 -14.22 6.58 -16.41
C GLY A 218 -12.84 5.97 -16.58
N VAL A 219 -12.25 5.48 -15.48
CA VAL A 219 -11.05 4.67 -15.55
C VAL A 219 -11.44 3.48 -16.39
N ASN A 220 -10.99 3.45 -17.64
CA ASN A 220 -11.26 2.32 -18.53
C ASN A 220 -10.76 1.09 -17.80
N SER A 221 -11.66 0.14 -17.58
CA SER A 221 -11.42 -1.14 -16.92
C SER A 221 -10.36 -2.01 -17.61
N SER A 222 -9.71 -1.51 -18.65
CA SER A 222 -8.58 -2.11 -19.35
C SER A 222 -7.21 -1.66 -18.82
N THR A 223 -7.16 -0.80 -17.80
CA THR A 223 -5.91 -0.30 -17.18
C THR A 223 -5.89 -0.44 -15.66
N MET A 224 -6.82 -1.19 -15.08
CA MET A 224 -6.75 -1.57 -13.67
C MET A 224 -6.31 -3.02 -13.51
#